data_9c33d224d41480e22844364621e4a11c
#
_entry.id   9c33d224d41480e22844364621e4a11c
#
_cell.length_a   1.000
_cell.length_b   1.000
_cell.length_c   1.000
_cell.angle_alpha   90.00
_cell.angle_beta   90.00
_cell.angle_gamma   90.00
#
_symmetry.space_group_name_H-M   'P 1'
#
loop_
_entity.id
_entity.type
_entity.pdbx_description
1 polymer ?
#
loop_
_entity_poly.entity_id
_entity_poly.type
_entity_poly.pdbx_seq_one_letter_code
_entity_poly.pdbx_strand_id
1 'polypeptide(L)'
;MTARHIFTATASFFILCAQATAADRVVYKGDVGPGQGKHILFIASDHEYRGEETCPSIARIMAKRYGFKCTVLFGQTEAGLIKPGSSLIPGIEEIEKADMLFLFLRFVHPEDAWMEKFEEYLKRGGPVIGLRTTTHAFNGLKGKYAYHNYNGGDDDFVGGFGRQVLGETWNPGLGAGHYGRNHKFATAMHTVPAQNEHPVMRGVKEMHAMAGAYSARPMPNSTILATNRVLESMEVGAKPLEDKAPQPAAWVRTYRFKGGEEGRAFCSTQGASEDILSEGVRRMIINATLWCMKMEDSIKADADISFVGPYNPTTFNFKPSITDAKPGDIEGYDTPILKPKKER
;
A
#
# COMPACT_ATOMS: atom_id res chain seq x y z
N MET A 1 -34.79 68.06 -37.82
CA MET A 1 -35.28 66.78 -37.21
C MET A 1 -34.15 65.76 -37.32
N THR A 2 -33.41 65.57 -36.24
CA THR A 2 -32.23 64.69 -36.17
C THR A 2 -32.61 63.45 -35.39
N ALA A 3 -32.64 62.29 -36.05
CA ALA A 3 -32.92 60.98 -35.44
C ALA A 3 -31.64 60.45 -34.74
N ARG A 4 -31.71 60.21 -33.43
CA ARG A 4 -30.69 59.52 -32.65
C ARG A 4 -30.98 58.01 -32.69
N HIS A 5 -30.03 57.28 -33.25
CA HIS A 5 -30.03 55.82 -33.14
C HIS A 5 -29.37 55.38 -31.81
N ILE A 6 -30.11 54.69 -30.98
CA ILE A 6 -29.64 54.05 -29.75
C ILE A 6 -29.21 52.63 -30.12
N PHE A 7 -27.89 52.36 -30.01
CA PHE A 7 -27.37 51.00 -30.11
C PHE A 7 -27.40 50.35 -28.73
N THR A 8 -28.21 49.32 -28.56
CA THR A 8 -28.27 48.49 -27.37
C THR A 8 -27.25 47.34 -27.59
N ALA A 9 -26.15 47.36 -26.84
CA ALA A 9 -25.18 46.26 -26.81
C ALA A 9 -25.63 45.22 -25.83
N THR A 10 -26.01 44.05 -26.31
CA THR A 10 -26.33 42.87 -25.51
C THR A 10 -25.02 42.14 -25.17
N ALA A 11 -24.56 42.21 -23.93
CA ALA A 11 -23.41 41.42 -23.44
C ALA A 11 -23.89 40.01 -23.12
N SER A 12 -23.51 39.04 -23.95
CA SER A 12 -23.69 37.63 -23.63
C SER A 12 -22.65 37.13 -22.66
N PHE A 13 -23.04 36.89 -21.42
CA PHE A 13 -22.21 36.21 -20.41
C PHE A 13 -22.16 34.71 -20.72
N PHE A 14 -21.02 34.24 -21.26
CA PHE A 14 -20.74 32.82 -21.33
C PHE A 14 -20.30 32.36 -19.93
N ILE A 15 -21.19 31.67 -19.21
CA ILE A 15 -20.85 30.92 -18.01
C ILE A 15 -20.09 29.67 -18.49
N LEU A 16 -18.77 29.70 -18.37
CA LEU A 16 -17.93 28.54 -18.52
C LEU A 16 -18.18 27.64 -17.30
N CYS A 17 -19.11 26.67 -17.41
CA CYS A 17 -19.21 25.57 -16.46
C CYS A 17 -17.90 24.77 -16.56
N ALA A 18 -16.94 25.05 -15.67
CA ALA A 18 -15.84 24.12 -15.44
C ALA A 18 -16.46 22.81 -14.95
N GLN A 19 -16.53 21.81 -15.81
CA GLN A 19 -16.81 20.45 -15.39
C GLN A 19 -15.65 20.06 -14.47
N ALA A 20 -15.94 19.95 -13.18
CA ALA A 20 -15.00 19.34 -12.23
C ALA A 20 -14.77 17.91 -12.75
N THR A 21 -13.63 17.66 -13.37
CA THR A 21 -13.20 16.29 -13.67
C THR A 21 -13.14 15.56 -12.34
N ALA A 22 -13.88 14.47 -12.22
CA ALA A 22 -13.83 13.63 -11.00
C ALA A 22 -12.36 13.31 -10.70
N ALA A 23 -11.97 13.54 -9.45
CA ALA A 23 -10.58 13.32 -9.05
C ALA A 23 -10.20 11.86 -9.32
N ASP A 24 -9.09 11.64 -10.01
CA ASP A 24 -8.54 10.31 -10.34
C ASP A 24 -7.77 9.68 -9.16
N ARG A 25 -7.68 10.39 -8.05
CA ARG A 25 -6.94 10.03 -6.82
C ARG A 25 -7.61 10.64 -5.58
N VAL A 26 -7.19 10.16 -4.41
CA VAL A 26 -7.59 10.77 -3.12
C VAL A 26 -6.38 11.43 -2.49
N VAL A 27 -6.59 12.60 -1.88
CA VAL A 27 -5.54 13.31 -1.15
C VAL A 27 -6.01 13.63 0.26
N TYR A 28 -5.31 13.08 1.25
CA TYR A 28 -5.47 13.45 2.65
C TYR A 28 -4.32 14.38 3.06
N LYS A 29 -4.65 15.55 3.59
CA LYS A 29 -3.66 16.54 4.04
C LYS A 29 -3.66 16.61 5.56
N GLY A 30 -2.49 16.40 6.16
CA GLY A 30 -2.29 16.64 7.58
C GLY A 30 -1.80 18.06 7.82
N ASP A 31 -2.23 18.63 8.95
CA ASP A 31 -1.92 20.01 9.29
C ASP A 31 -0.74 20.12 10.25
N VAL A 32 -0.61 19.19 11.19
CA VAL A 32 0.37 19.22 12.27
C VAL A 32 0.94 17.82 12.51
N GLY A 33 2.26 17.74 12.71
CA GLY A 33 2.94 16.50 13.04
C GLY A 33 4.35 16.42 12.46
N PRO A 34 5.09 15.37 12.78
CA PRO A 34 6.47 15.19 12.33
C PRO A 34 6.60 14.99 10.81
N GLY A 35 5.51 14.63 10.13
CA GLY A 35 5.44 14.45 8.68
C GLY A 35 5.10 15.72 7.90
N GLN A 36 5.00 16.87 8.57
CA GLN A 36 4.67 18.13 7.87
C GLN A 36 5.68 18.44 6.76
N GLY A 37 5.17 18.78 5.58
CA GLY A 37 5.97 19.03 4.40
C GLY A 37 6.44 17.77 3.64
N LYS A 38 6.16 16.56 4.15
CA LYS A 38 6.50 15.28 3.52
C LYS A 38 5.29 14.64 2.85
N HIS A 39 5.54 13.89 1.78
CA HIS A 39 4.52 13.28 0.94
C HIS A 39 4.69 11.76 0.84
N ILE A 40 3.66 11.03 1.23
CA ILE A 40 3.57 9.58 1.03
C ILE A 40 2.62 9.29 -0.13
N LEU A 41 3.10 8.56 -1.12
CA LEU A 41 2.29 8.07 -2.24
C LEU A 41 1.90 6.61 -2.00
N PHE A 42 0.62 6.37 -1.82
CA PHE A 42 0.03 5.04 -1.74
C PHE A 42 -0.44 4.60 -3.10
N ILE A 43 -0.17 3.34 -3.48
CA ILE A 43 -0.63 2.78 -4.75
C ILE A 43 -1.32 1.45 -4.46
N ALA A 44 -2.63 1.38 -4.68
CA ALA A 44 -3.48 0.25 -4.39
C ALA A 44 -4.03 -0.36 -5.69
N SER A 45 -3.53 -1.52 -6.08
CA SER A 45 -4.07 -2.34 -7.17
C SER A 45 -3.78 -3.81 -6.94
N ASP A 46 -4.31 -4.34 -5.84
CA ASP A 46 -4.39 -5.76 -5.52
C ASP A 46 -5.83 -6.24 -5.70
N HIS A 47 -6.03 -7.38 -6.33
CA HIS A 47 -7.38 -7.89 -6.64
C HIS A 47 -7.86 -8.99 -5.68
N GLU A 48 -7.18 -9.19 -4.54
CA GLU A 48 -7.54 -10.23 -3.57
C GLU A 48 -7.66 -9.69 -2.13
N TYR A 49 -6.66 -8.92 -1.66
CA TYR A 49 -6.49 -8.61 -0.23
C TYR A 49 -6.97 -7.21 0.19
N ARG A 50 -7.74 -6.54 -0.66
CA ARG A 50 -8.37 -5.25 -0.34
C ARG A 50 -7.36 -4.12 -0.07
N GLY A 51 -6.33 -4.03 -0.89
CA GLY A 51 -5.40 -2.90 -0.84
C GLY A 51 -6.10 -1.54 -0.98
N GLU A 52 -7.25 -1.51 -1.71
CA GLU A 52 -8.13 -0.36 -1.87
C GLU A 52 -8.85 0.08 -0.57
N GLU A 53 -8.82 -0.77 0.46
CA GLU A 53 -9.32 -0.46 1.80
C GLU A 53 -8.16 -0.15 2.77
N THR A 54 -7.10 -0.95 2.73
CA THR A 54 -5.92 -0.77 3.59
C THR A 54 -5.21 0.55 3.34
N CYS A 55 -4.93 0.88 2.07
CA CYS A 55 -4.14 2.06 1.72
C CYS A 55 -4.79 3.38 2.16
N PRO A 56 -6.07 3.67 1.84
CA PRO A 56 -6.70 4.91 2.31
C PRO A 56 -6.85 4.96 3.83
N SER A 57 -7.03 3.82 4.50
CA SER A 57 -7.12 3.77 5.96
C SER A 57 -5.81 4.17 6.64
N ILE A 58 -4.68 3.59 6.21
CA ILE A 58 -3.36 3.97 6.71
C ILE A 58 -3.01 5.40 6.31
N ALA A 59 -3.36 5.82 5.09
CA ALA A 59 -3.14 7.19 4.61
C ALA A 59 -3.82 8.23 5.50
N ARG A 60 -5.08 7.99 5.93
CA ARG A 60 -5.80 8.85 6.87
C ARG A 60 -5.09 8.96 8.21
N ILE A 61 -4.60 7.85 8.76
CA ILE A 61 -3.85 7.84 10.01
C ILE A 61 -2.56 8.67 9.86
N MET A 62 -1.78 8.42 8.80
CA MET A 62 -0.53 9.13 8.55
C MET A 62 -0.74 10.63 8.34
N ALA A 63 -1.81 11.01 7.64
CA ALA A 63 -2.14 12.41 7.46
C ALA A 63 -2.62 13.05 8.77
N LYS A 64 -3.66 12.53 9.39
CA LYS A 64 -4.32 13.19 10.53
C LYS A 64 -3.49 13.18 11.82
N ARG A 65 -2.75 12.07 12.07
CA ARG A 65 -2.01 11.88 13.32
C ARG A 65 -0.54 12.30 13.22
N TYR A 66 0.03 12.24 12.01
CA TYR A 66 1.45 12.50 11.78
C TYR A 66 1.73 13.70 10.87
N GLY A 67 0.72 14.31 10.28
CA GLY A 67 0.85 15.56 9.51
C GLY A 67 1.36 15.40 8.07
N PHE A 68 1.38 14.18 7.52
CA PHE A 68 1.79 13.97 6.14
C PHE A 68 0.76 14.45 5.11
N LYS A 69 1.22 14.86 3.93
CA LYS A 69 0.41 14.74 2.70
C LYS A 69 0.40 13.27 2.29
N CYS A 70 -0.78 12.67 2.12
CA CYS A 70 -0.95 11.31 1.65
C CYS A 70 -1.80 11.30 0.40
N THR A 71 -1.25 10.87 -0.73
CA THR A 71 -2.01 10.67 -1.98
C THR A 71 -2.22 9.17 -2.18
N VAL A 72 -3.44 8.76 -2.51
CA VAL A 72 -3.77 7.36 -2.81
C VAL A 72 -4.19 7.23 -4.26
N LEU A 73 -3.42 6.46 -5.02
CA LEU A 73 -3.75 6.05 -6.38
C LEU A 73 -4.36 4.65 -6.35
N PHE A 74 -5.26 4.40 -7.28
CA PHE A 74 -5.94 3.12 -7.42
C PHE A 74 -5.81 2.58 -8.84
N GLY A 75 -5.84 1.25 -8.98
CA GLY A 75 -6.21 0.65 -10.24
C GLY A 75 -7.62 1.09 -10.62
N GLN A 76 -7.83 1.50 -11.87
CA GLN A 76 -9.10 2.05 -12.34
C GLN A 76 -9.54 1.42 -13.64
N THR A 77 -10.82 1.59 -13.98
CA THR A 77 -11.36 1.43 -15.32
C THR A 77 -11.12 2.71 -16.12
N GLU A 78 -11.31 2.68 -17.43
CA GLU A 78 -11.28 3.87 -18.29
C GLU A 78 -12.35 4.91 -17.90
N ALA A 79 -13.44 4.47 -17.27
CA ALA A 79 -14.48 5.36 -16.73
C ALA A 79 -14.12 5.99 -15.38
N GLY A 80 -12.91 5.75 -14.85
CA GLY A 80 -12.42 6.28 -13.58
C GLY A 80 -12.99 5.60 -12.34
N LEU A 81 -13.59 4.40 -12.49
CA LEU A 81 -14.04 3.61 -11.34
C LEU A 81 -12.87 2.81 -10.75
N ILE A 82 -12.81 2.71 -9.43
CA ILE A 82 -11.82 1.88 -8.74
C ILE A 82 -12.01 0.42 -9.18
N LYS A 83 -10.92 -0.16 -9.71
CA LYS A 83 -10.88 -1.54 -10.18
C LYS A 83 -9.62 -2.22 -9.61
N PRO A 84 -9.74 -2.94 -8.49
CA PRO A 84 -8.63 -3.70 -7.92
C PRO A 84 -7.99 -4.64 -8.96
N GLY A 85 -6.65 -4.64 -9.01
CA GLY A 85 -5.86 -5.43 -9.97
C GLY A 85 -5.75 -4.84 -11.38
N SER A 86 -6.32 -3.67 -11.64
CA SER A 86 -6.12 -2.97 -12.93
C SER A 86 -4.69 -2.43 -13.04
N SER A 87 -4.13 -2.52 -14.25
CA SER A 87 -2.85 -1.92 -14.59
C SER A 87 -2.97 -0.44 -15.01
N LEU A 88 -4.19 0.05 -15.26
CA LEU A 88 -4.46 1.48 -15.44
C LEU A 88 -4.48 2.14 -14.07
N ILE A 89 -3.40 2.84 -13.72
CA ILE A 89 -3.20 3.52 -12.42
C ILE A 89 -2.88 4.99 -12.71
N PRO A 90 -3.88 5.85 -12.87
CA PRO A 90 -3.67 7.28 -13.13
C PRO A 90 -2.97 7.98 -11.96
N GLY A 91 -2.26 9.07 -12.25
CA GLY A 91 -1.68 9.92 -11.22
C GLY A 91 -0.23 9.59 -10.85
N ILE A 92 0.44 8.73 -11.62
CA ILE A 92 1.83 8.33 -11.32
C ILE A 92 2.83 9.49 -11.29
N GLU A 93 2.51 10.61 -11.90
CA GLU A 93 3.35 11.82 -11.82
C GLU A 93 3.55 12.32 -10.39
N GLU A 94 2.68 11.97 -9.45
CA GLU A 94 2.87 12.26 -8.01
C GLU A 94 4.13 11.58 -7.44
N ILE A 95 4.66 10.53 -8.09
CA ILE A 95 5.87 9.82 -7.63
C ILE A 95 7.11 10.73 -7.64
N GLU A 96 7.16 11.70 -8.54
CA GLU A 96 8.28 12.64 -8.64
C GLU A 96 8.47 13.45 -7.36
N LYS A 97 7.34 13.77 -6.69
CA LYS A 97 7.29 14.57 -5.46
C LYS A 97 7.13 13.72 -4.20
N ALA A 98 7.01 12.40 -4.34
CA ALA A 98 6.83 11.52 -3.20
C ALA A 98 8.13 11.32 -2.42
N ASP A 99 8.09 11.51 -1.10
CA ASP A 99 9.16 11.15 -0.20
C ASP A 99 9.17 9.64 0.09
N MET A 100 8.04 8.96 -0.11
CA MET A 100 7.90 7.53 0.15
C MET A 100 6.82 6.88 -0.71
N LEU A 101 7.03 5.61 -1.11
CA LEU A 101 6.02 4.75 -1.71
C LEU A 101 5.49 3.73 -0.71
N PHE A 102 4.17 3.64 -0.64
CA PHE A 102 3.45 2.59 0.07
C PHE A 102 2.65 1.77 -0.95
N LEU A 103 3.06 0.53 -1.18
CA LEU A 103 2.58 -0.29 -2.28
C LEU A 103 1.72 -1.46 -1.80
N PHE A 104 0.56 -1.63 -2.42
CA PHE A 104 -0.26 -2.81 -2.31
C PHE A 104 -0.70 -3.24 -3.71
N LEU A 105 0.17 -3.93 -4.39
CA LEU A 105 0.04 -4.30 -5.81
C LEU A 105 0.02 -5.81 -6.00
N ARG A 106 -0.60 -6.27 -7.10
CA ARG A 106 -0.55 -7.66 -7.52
C ARG A 106 -0.69 -7.81 -9.02
N PHE A 107 0.35 -8.37 -9.66
CA PHE A 107 0.35 -8.75 -11.07
C PHE A 107 -0.02 -7.63 -12.05
N VAL A 108 0.27 -6.38 -11.69
CA VAL A 108 0.05 -5.25 -12.59
C VAL A 108 1.14 -5.16 -13.65
N HIS A 109 0.80 -4.59 -14.80
CA HIS A 109 1.71 -4.33 -15.93
C HIS A 109 1.42 -2.95 -16.52
N PRO A 110 1.69 -1.88 -15.76
CA PRO A 110 1.47 -0.52 -16.24
C PRO A 110 2.32 -0.23 -17.49
N GLU A 111 1.98 0.86 -18.16
CA GLU A 111 2.68 1.31 -19.36
C GLU A 111 4.13 1.75 -19.09
N ASP A 112 4.94 1.82 -20.14
CA ASP A 112 6.36 2.14 -20.06
C ASP A 112 6.65 3.49 -19.39
N ALA A 113 5.83 4.51 -19.65
CA ALA A 113 5.97 5.83 -19.01
C ALA A 113 5.77 5.78 -17.49
N TRP A 114 4.87 4.92 -17.01
CA TRP A 114 4.68 4.64 -15.60
C TRP A 114 5.92 3.98 -14.98
N MET A 115 6.43 2.94 -15.65
CA MET A 115 7.60 2.19 -15.20
C MET A 115 8.88 3.05 -15.20
N GLU A 116 9.02 3.97 -16.14
CA GLU A 116 10.15 4.91 -16.18
C GLU A 116 10.22 5.76 -14.91
N LYS A 117 9.12 6.40 -14.52
CA LYS A 117 9.03 7.18 -13.27
C LYS A 117 9.27 6.33 -12.03
N PHE A 118 8.80 5.09 -12.04
CA PHE A 118 9.01 4.14 -10.95
C PHE A 118 10.50 3.77 -10.80
N GLU A 119 11.21 3.50 -11.91
CA GLU A 119 12.65 3.23 -11.86
C GLU A 119 13.48 4.45 -11.42
N GLU A 120 13.12 5.65 -11.87
CA GLU A 120 13.75 6.89 -11.42
C GLU A 120 13.61 7.07 -9.90
N TYR A 121 12.43 6.76 -9.36
CA TYR A 121 12.18 6.75 -7.92
C TYR A 121 13.07 5.73 -7.19
N LEU A 122 13.15 4.51 -7.68
CA LEU A 122 14.00 3.47 -7.09
C LEU A 122 15.49 3.83 -7.18
N LYS A 123 15.92 4.42 -8.30
CA LYS A 123 17.31 4.81 -8.54
C LYS A 123 17.78 5.92 -7.61
N ARG A 124 16.91 6.82 -7.20
CA ARG A 124 17.23 7.84 -6.19
C ARG A 124 17.18 7.32 -4.74
N GLY A 125 17.02 6.01 -4.52
CA GLY A 125 16.94 5.39 -3.19
C GLY A 125 15.63 5.71 -2.44
N GLY A 126 14.54 5.92 -3.15
CA GLY A 126 13.25 6.23 -2.55
C GLY A 126 12.76 5.13 -1.60
N PRO A 127 12.32 5.45 -0.36
CA PRO A 127 11.84 4.46 0.59
C PRO A 127 10.60 3.71 0.10
N VAL A 128 10.51 2.40 0.35
CA VAL A 128 9.40 1.57 -0.13
C VAL A 128 8.82 0.70 0.98
N ILE A 129 7.49 0.72 1.13
CA ILE A 129 6.75 -0.34 1.82
C ILE A 129 6.05 -1.22 0.80
N GLY A 130 6.15 -2.54 0.98
CA GLY A 130 5.40 -3.52 0.23
C GLY A 130 4.62 -4.44 1.17
N LEU A 131 3.30 -4.46 1.03
CA LEU A 131 2.46 -5.37 1.79
C LEU A 131 2.05 -6.57 0.93
N ARG A 132 2.09 -7.72 1.54
CA ARG A 132 1.56 -9.00 1.06
C ARG A 132 1.92 -9.30 -0.40
N THR A 133 0.98 -9.18 -1.31
CA THR A 133 1.12 -9.46 -2.74
C THR A 133 2.07 -8.54 -3.48
N THR A 134 2.55 -7.48 -2.86
CA THR A 134 3.52 -6.58 -3.47
C THR A 134 4.86 -7.27 -3.77
N THR A 135 5.16 -8.40 -3.13
CA THR A 135 6.30 -9.26 -3.50
C THR A 135 6.19 -9.80 -4.94
N HIS A 136 4.98 -9.80 -5.51
CA HIS A 136 4.67 -10.14 -6.90
C HIS A 136 3.84 -9.04 -7.57
N ALA A 137 4.24 -7.78 -7.32
CA ALA A 137 3.56 -6.60 -7.85
C ALA A 137 3.38 -6.64 -9.36
N PHE A 138 4.44 -7.06 -10.08
CA PHE A 138 4.46 -7.01 -11.53
C PHE A 138 4.42 -8.38 -12.18
N ASN A 139 3.57 -8.51 -13.22
CA ASN A 139 3.49 -9.67 -14.11
C ASN A 139 2.91 -9.26 -15.46
N GLY A 140 3.57 -9.63 -16.54
CA GLY A 140 3.13 -9.28 -17.89
C GLY A 140 3.78 -8.03 -18.47
N LEU A 141 4.69 -7.38 -17.74
CA LEU A 141 5.56 -6.35 -18.29
C LEU A 141 6.38 -6.92 -19.45
N LYS A 142 6.61 -6.12 -20.49
CA LYS A 142 7.32 -6.49 -21.70
C LYS A 142 8.52 -5.57 -21.95
N GLY A 143 9.32 -5.92 -22.97
CA GLY A 143 10.44 -5.10 -23.42
C GLY A 143 11.44 -4.81 -22.30
N LYS A 144 11.90 -3.56 -22.23
CA LYS A 144 12.95 -3.13 -21.30
C LYS A 144 12.60 -3.23 -19.82
N TYR A 145 11.31 -3.40 -19.47
CA TYR A 145 10.85 -3.52 -18.06
C TYR A 145 10.45 -4.95 -17.67
N ALA A 146 10.54 -5.93 -18.57
CA ALA A 146 10.14 -7.33 -18.32
C ALA A 146 10.85 -7.94 -17.10
N TYR A 147 12.07 -7.50 -16.78
CA TYR A 147 12.86 -7.98 -15.65
C TYR A 147 12.26 -7.63 -14.28
N HIS A 148 11.31 -6.68 -14.17
CA HIS A 148 10.59 -6.40 -12.94
C HIS A 148 9.52 -7.45 -12.61
N ASN A 149 9.10 -8.30 -13.56
CA ASN A 149 8.13 -9.34 -13.29
C ASN A 149 8.60 -10.25 -12.15
N TYR A 150 7.67 -10.72 -11.33
CA TYR A 150 7.93 -11.52 -10.12
C TYR A 150 8.73 -12.81 -10.35
N ASN A 151 8.68 -13.34 -11.55
CA ASN A 151 9.42 -14.50 -12.02
C ASN A 151 10.43 -14.16 -13.12
N GLY A 152 10.66 -12.88 -13.36
CA GLY A 152 11.58 -12.36 -14.37
C GLY A 152 12.96 -12.07 -13.80
N GLY A 153 13.72 -11.36 -14.62
CA GLY A 153 15.09 -10.97 -14.32
C GLY A 153 16.11 -12.00 -14.78
N ASP A 154 17.29 -11.51 -15.06
CA ASP A 154 18.51 -12.25 -15.31
C ASP A 154 19.42 -12.24 -14.08
N ASP A 155 20.68 -12.61 -14.24
CA ASP A 155 21.64 -12.81 -13.15
C ASP A 155 21.67 -11.69 -12.09
N ASP A 156 21.47 -10.45 -12.51
CA ASP A 156 21.54 -9.29 -11.61
C ASP A 156 20.19 -8.91 -10.97
N PHE A 157 19.06 -9.38 -11.53
CA PHE A 157 17.73 -8.99 -11.09
C PHE A 157 16.73 -10.14 -10.97
N VAL A 158 17.22 -11.35 -10.67
CA VAL A 158 16.42 -12.57 -10.54
C VAL A 158 15.29 -12.39 -9.52
N GLY A 159 14.08 -12.78 -9.92
CA GLY A 159 12.87 -12.69 -9.10
C GLY A 159 12.23 -11.28 -9.08
N GLY A 160 12.72 -10.38 -9.94
CA GLY A 160 12.13 -9.09 -10.24
C GLY A 160 12.13 -8.09 -9.08
N PHE A 161 11.28 -7.07 -9.20
CA PHE A 161 11.13 -5.99 -8.22
C PHE A 161 10.96 -6.50 -6.79
N GLY A 162 10.05 -7.45 -6.57
CA GLY A 162 9.78 -7.97 -5.24
C GLY A 162 11.02 -8.52 -4.58
N ARG A 163 11.75 -9.40 -5.28
CA ARG A 163 12.98 -10.02 -4.74
C ARG A 163 14.07 -9.00 -4.51
N GLN A 164 14.32 -8.12 -5.46
CA GLN A 164 15.48 -7.24 -5.44
C GLN A 164 15.28 -6.00 -4.54
N VAL A 165 14.08 -5.46 -4.47
CA VAL A 165 13.79 -4.28 -3.64
C VAL A 165 13.19 -4.68 -2.29
N LEU A 166 12.14 -5.49 -2.27
CA LEU A 166 11.47 -5.89 -1.03
C LEU A 166 12.12 -7.09 -0.33
N GLY A 167 13.00 -7.82 -1.03
CA GLY A 167 13.70 -8.99 -0.49
C GLY A 167 12.99 -10.31 -0.68
N GLU A 168 11.83 -10.35 -1.32
CA GLU A 168 11.04 -11.56 -1.51
C GLU A 168 10.25 -11.53 -2.82
N THR A 169 9.99 -12.70 -3.39
CA THR A 169 9.13 -12.87 -4.57
C THR A 169 8.17 -14.05 -4.40
N TRP A 170 7.05 -14.03 -5.11
CA TRP A 170 6.09 -15.13 -5.14
C TRP A 170 6.49 -16.20 -6.16
N ASN A 171 7.60 -16.86 -5.90
CA ASN A 171 8.11 -17.94 -6.72
C ASN A 171 8.59 -19.07 -5.81
N PRO A 172 7.93 -20.24 -5.79
CA PRO A 172 8.28 -21.35 -4.88
C PRO A 172 9.74 -21.82 -4.99
N GLY A 173 10.38 -21.62 -6.14
CA GLY A 173 11.80 -21.92 -6.34
C GLY A 173 12.74 -20.93 -5.67
N LEU A 174 12.33 -19.66 -5.55
CA LEU A 174 13.16 -18.54 -5.07
C LEU A 174 12.69 -18.00 -3.72
N GLY A 175 11.40 -17.98 -3.44
CA GLY A 175 10.83 -17.24 -2.32
C GLY A 175 9.49 -17.75 -1.81
N ALA A 176 8.51 -16.85 -1.69
CA ALA A 176 7.26 -17.10 -1.02
C ALA A 176 6.30 -18.03 -1.76
N GLY A 177 5.44 -18.68 -0.96
CA GLY A 177 4.30 -19.47 -1.40
C GLY A 177 3.23 -19.50 -0.30
N HIS A 178 2.08 -20.11 -0.58
CA HIS A 178 1.07 -20.36 0.44
C HIS A 178 1.59 -21.33 1.52
N TYR A 179 1.34 -20.98 2.79
CA TYR A 179 1.69 -21.81 3.94
C TYR A 179 0.49 -22.05 4.85
N GLY A 180 -0.33 -21.02 5.10
CA GLY A 180 -1.65 -21.13 5.70
C GLY A 180 -2.75 -21.05 4.62
N ARG A 181 -3.83 -21.79 4.80
CA ARG A 181 -4.99 -21.74 3.88
C ARG A 181 -5.87 -20.55 4.22
N ASN A 182 -6.03 -19.62 3.29
CA ASN A 182 -6.98 -18.49 3.37
C ASN A 182 -8.38 -18.98 3.74
N HIS A 183 -9.10 -18.19 4.52
CA HIS A 183 -10.48 -18.43 4.98
C HIS A 183 -10.68 -19.70 5.83
N LYS A 184 -9.58 -20.35 6.21
CA LYS A 184 -9.60 -21.51 7.11
C LYS A 184 -8.72 -21.27 8.33
N PHE A 185 -7.58 -20.67 8.14
CA PHE A 185 -6.55 -20.51 9.15
C PHE A 185 -6.10 -19.04 9.21
N ALA A 186 -6.30 -18.40 10.35
CA ALA A 186 -5.69 -17.10 10.63
C ALA A 186 -4.19 -17.26 10.94
N THR A 187 -3.55 -16.15 11.17
CA THR A 187 -2.11 -16.07 11.40
C THR A 187 -1.83 -15.25 12.67
N ALA A 188 -1.13 -15.83 13.63
CA ALA A 188 -0.50 -15.06 14.69
C ALA A 188 0.92 -14.65 14.26
N MET A 189 1.30 -13.40 14.54
CA MET A 189 2.67 -12.93 14.31
C MET A 189 3.34 -12.63 15.66
N HIS A 190 4.63 -12.93 15.74
CA HIS A 190 5.43 -12.73 16.94
C HIS A 190 6.70 -11.99 16.59
N THR A 191 7.04 -10.97 17.37
CA THR A 191 8.32 -10.28 17.27
C THR A 191 9.47 -11.27 17.46
N VAL A 192 10.47 -11.20 16.62
CA VAL A 192 11.73 -11.92 16.84
C VAL A 192 12.40 -11.35 18.08
N PRO A 193 12.72 -12.13 19.13
CA PRO A 193 13.21 -11.60 20.40
C PRO A 193 14.41 -10.67 20.26
N ALA A 194 15.36 -10.97 19.38
CA ALA A 194 16.51 -10.12 19.10
C ALA A 194 16.16 -8.76 18.48
N GLN A 195 14.92 -8.56 18.05
CA GLN A 195 14.42 -7.35 17.40
C GLN A 195 13.43 -6.55 18.27
N ASN A 196 13.25 -6.90 19.53
CA ASN A 196 12.33 -6.18 20.43
C ASN A 196 12.65 -4.69 20.54
N GLU A 197 13.93 -4.32 20.45
CA GLU A 197 14.39 -2.92 20.53
C GLU A 197 14.41 -2.22 19.15
N HIS A 198 14.12 -2.94 18.06
CA HIS A 198 14.11 -2.32 16.75
C HIS A 198 12.98 -1.27 16.65
N PRO A 199 13.24 -0.05 16.15
CA PRO A 199 12.25 1.04 16.14
C PRO A 199 10.89 0.64 15.55
N VAL A 200 10.86 -0.18 14.50
CA VAL A 200 9.62 -0.67 13.89
C VAL A 200 8.77 -1.48 14.88
N MET A 201 9.40 -2.17 15.84
CA MET A 201 8.70 -3.02 16.81
C MET A 201 8.35 -2.29 18.11
N ARG A 202 8.67 -1.00 18.23
CA ARG A 202 8.38 -0.20 19.42
C ARG A 202 6.87 -0.11 19.69
N GLY A 203 6.44 -0.59 20.86
CA GLY A 203 5.03 -0.61 21.28
C GLY A 203 4.16 -1.62 20.53
N VAL A 204 4.73 -2.43 19.63
CA VAL A 204 4.03 -3.53 18.98
C VAL A 204 3.76 -4.63 20.00
N LYS A 205 2.49 -5.01 20.11
CA LYS A 205 2.02 -6.09 20.98
C LYS A 205 1.51 -7.26 20.14
N GLU A 206 0.47 -7.93 20.59
CA GLU A 206 -0.15 -9.03 19.88
C GLU A 206 -0.54 -8.66 18.45
N MET A 207 -0.15 -9.50 17.51
CA MET A 207 -0.45 -9.34 16.10
C MET A 207 -1.23 -10.56 15.62
N HIS A 208 -2.49 -10.32 15.25
CA HIS A 208 -3.37 -11.30 14.62
C HIS A 208 -3.73 -10.84 13.21
N ALA A 209 -3.67 -11.74 12.24
CA ALA A 209 -4.01 -11.45 10.85
C ALA A 209 -5.01 -12.48 10.34
N MET A 210 -6.05 -12.02 9.65
CA MET A 210 -7.08 -12.88 9.05
C MET A 210 -6.58 -13.58 7.79
N ALA A 211 -5.59 -12.99 7.12
CA ALA A 211 -4.99 -13.58 5.94
C ALA A 211 -4.06 -14.74 6.28
N GLY A 212 -4.15 -15.82 5.52
CA GLY A 212 -3.31 -17.01 5.68
C GLY A 212 -1.82 -16.71 5.53
N ALA A 213 -0.99 -17.37 6.32
CA ALA A 213 0.45 -17.21 6.30
C ALA A 213 1.06 -17.58 4.94
N TYR A 214 2.15 -16.87 4.58
CA TYR A 214 3.08 -17.30 3.53
C TYR A 214 4.27 -18.04 4.14
N SER A 215 4.82 -19.01 3.41
CA SER A 215 6.23 -19.37 3.56
C SER A 215 7.04 -18.27 2.89
N ALA A 216 8.05 -17.76 3.56
CA ALA A 216 8.90 -16.71 3.00
C ALA A 216 10.38 -17.01 3.24
N ARG A 217 11.20 -16.62 2.28
CA ARG A 217 12.67 -16.76 2.32
C ARG A 217 13.30 -15.41 1.94
N PRO A 218 13.18 -14.38 2.80
CA PRO A 218 13.76 -13.08 2.51
C PRO A 218 15.25 -13.18 2.18
N MET A 219 15.74 -12.29 1.32
CA MET A 219 17.16 -12.23 0.98
C MET A 219 18.04 -12.09 2.23
N PRO A 220 19.27 -12.64 2.23
CA PRO A 220 20.13 -12.70 3.42
C PRO A 220 20.43 -11.34 4.09
N ASN A 221 20.37 -10.23 3.36
CA ASN A 221 20.55 -8.87 3.89
C ASN A 221 19.27 -8.26 4.48
N SER A 222 18.28 -9.07 4.79
CA SER A 222 17.03 -8.65 5.42
C SER A 222 17.08 -8.92 6.93
N THR A 223 16.67 -7.93 7.74
CA THR A 223 16.49 -8.11 9.18
C THR A 223 15.05 -8.55 9.44
N ILE A 224 14.86 -9.78 9.88
CA ILE A 224 13.53 -10.34 10.17
C ILE A 224 13.02 -9.78 11.49
N LEU A 225 11.95 -9.02 11.45
CA LEU A 225 11.34 -8.36 12.61
C LEU A 225 10.31 -9.23 13.30
N ALA A 226 9.51 -9.97 12.51
CA ALA A 226 8.48 -10.84 13.02
C ALA A 226 8.41 -12.15 12.24
N THR A 227 7.99 -13.21 12.94
CA THR A 227 7.63 -14.51 12.35
C THR A 227 6.14 -14.75 12.47
N ASN A 228 5.56 -15.57 11.61
CA ASN A 228 4.18 -15.98 11.67
C ASN A 228 4.04 -17.43 12.18
N ARG A 229 2.88 -17.72 12.74
CA ARG A 229 2.39 -19.06 13.07
C ARG A 229 1.00 -19.23 12.48
N VAL A 230 0.77 -20.34 11.78
CA VAL A 230 -0.57 -20.70 11.28
C VAL A 230 -1.41 -21.14 12.47
N LEU A 231 -2.61 -20.58 12.62
CA LEU A 231 -3.55 -20.94 13.67
C LEU A 231 -4.50 -22.07 13.21
N GLU A 232 -5.08 -22.81 14.14
CA GLU A 232 -6.00 -23.92 13.84
C GLU A 232 -7.39 -23.47 13.34
N SER A 233 -7.73 -22.18 13.52
CA SER A 233 -8.97 -21.56 13.05
C SER A 233 -8.78 -20.08 12.70
N MET A 234 -9.87 -19.40 12.36
CA MET A 234 -9.90 -17.96 12.09
C MET A 234 -10.03 -17.09 13.36
N GLU A 235 -10.27 -17.72 14.51
CA GLU A 235 -10.57 -17.00 15.76
C GLU A 235 -9.31 -16.40 16.39
N VAL A 236 -9.48 -15.22 16.99
CA VAL A 236 -8.44 -14.60 17.81
C VAL A 236 -8.19 -15.48 19.05
N GLY A 237 -6.91 -15.79 19.30
CA GLY A 237 -6.53 -16.68 20.41
C GLY A 237 -6.57 -18.18 20.09
N ALA A 238 -6.93 -18.56 18.84
CA ALA A 238 -6.77 -19.94 18.38
C ALA A 238 -5.32 -20.41 18.54
N LYS A 239 -5.13 -21.71 18.81
CA LYS A 239 -3.79 -22.28 19.00
C LYS A 239 -3.04 -22.37 17.68
N PRO A 240 -1.71 -22.24 17.71
CA PRO A 240 -0.89 -22.54 16.54
C PRO A 240 -0.95 -24.02 16.16
N LEU A 241 -0.97 -24.29 14.85
CA LEU A 241 -0.77 -25.65 14.34
C LEU A 241 0.66 -26.12 14.65
N GLU A 242 0.80 -27.26 15.33
CA GLU A 242 2.09 -27.79 15.79
C GLU A 242 2.98 -28.28 14.64
N ASP A 243 2.37 -28.77 13.57
CA ASP A 243 3.06 -29.28 12.37
C ASP A 243 3.54 -28.17 11.44
N LYS A 244 3.25 -26.89 11.77
CA LYS A 244 3.63 -25.71 10.98
C LYS A 244 4.71 -24.88 11.69
N ALA A 245 5.95 -25.01 11.24
CA ALA A 245 7.04 -24.20 11.75
C ALA A 245 6.82 -22.69 11.48
N PRO A 246 7.28 -21.78 12.37
CA PRO A 246 7.22 -20.35 12.11
C PRO A 246 7.93 -19.96 10.81
N GLN A 247 7.37 -19.00 10.08
CA GLN A 247 7.96 -18.45 8.86
C GLN A 247 8.23 -16.95 9.05
N PRO A 248 9.21 -16.35 8.32
CA PRO A 248 9.37 -14.90 8.27
C PRO A 248 8.06 -14.23 7.84
N ALA A 249 7.65 -13.17 8.55
CA ALA A 249 6.40 -12.48 8.32
C ALA A 249 6.56 -11.00 8.01
N ALA A 250 7.53 -10.35 8.64
CA ALA A 250 7.87 -8.95 8.37
C ALA A 250 9.37 -8.74 8.52
N TRP A 251 9.93 -7.90 7.66
CA TRP A 251 11.37 -7.60 7.65
C TRP A 251 11.63 -6.21 7.10
N VAL A 252 12.82 -5.70 7.41
CA VAL A 252 13.39 -4.49 6.85
C VAL A 252 14.70 -4.81 6.14
N ARG A 253 15.06 -3.99 5.17
CA ARG A 253 16.34 -4.05 4.46
C ARG A 253 16.70 -2.71 3.84
N THR A 254 17.93 -2.60 3.37
CA THR A 254 18.31 -1.60 2.38
C THR A 254 18.41 -2.24 1.00
N TYR A 255 18.23 -1.41 -0.04
CA TYR A 255 18.39 -1.82 -1.43
C TYR A 255 19.13 -0.76 -2.24
N ARG A 256 19.74 -1.16 -3.34
CA ARG A 256 20.26 -0.26 -4.37
C ARG A 256 19.73 -0.72 -5.73
N PHE A 257 19.09 0.18 -6.43
CA PHE A 257 18.56 -0.14 -7.75
C PHE A 257 19.52 0.34 -8.84
N LYS A 258 20.05 -0.58 -9.64
CA LYS A 258 20.96 -0.31 -10.78
C LYS A 258 22.10 0.66 -10.42
N GLY A 259 22.76 0.47 -9.30
CA GLY A 259 23.87 1.31 -8.84
C GLY A 259 23.49 2.72 -8.36
N GLY A 260 22.20 2.99 -8.20
CA GLY A 260 21.70 4.25 -7.65
C GLY A 260 21.93 4.40 -6.15
N GLU A 261 21.21 5.33 -5.55
CA GLU A 261 21.29 5.62 -4.12
C GLU A 261 20.68 4.50 -3.26
N GLU A 262 21.10 4.43 -1.99
CA GLU A 262 20.56 3.46 -1.06
C GLU A 262 19.20 3.88 -0.51
N GLY A 263 18.21 3.02 -0.70
CA GLY A 263 16.87 3.15 -0.14
C GLY A 263 16.60 2.16 0.98
N ARG A 264 15.65 2.48 1.87
CA ARG A 264 15.10 1.58 2.88
C ARG A 264 13.83 0.92 2.37
N ALA A 265 13.67 -0.37 2.65
CA ALA A 265 12.46 -1.10 2.34
C ALA A 265 11.93 -1.86 3.57
N PHE A 266 10.61 -1.87 3.72
CA PHE A 266 9.90 -2.77 4.62
C PHE A 266 8.97 -3.67 3.81
N CYS A 267 8.92 -4.93 4.18
CA CYS A 267 7.98 -5.88 3.61
C CYS A 267 7.28 -6.68 4.70
N SER A 268 5.98 -6.89 4.53
CA SER A 268 5.18 -7.78 5.38
C SER A 268 4.37 -8.74 4.53
N THR A 269 4.32 -10.00 4.94
CA THR A 269 3.43 -11.01 4.34
C THR A 269 1.97 -10.85 4.78
N GLN A 270 1.69 -9.90 5.66
CA GLN A 270 0.37 -9.53 6.16
C GLN A 270 0.09 -8.05 5.85
N GLY A 271 -1.17 -7.63 5.99
CA GLY A 271 -1.62 -6.27 5.72
C GLY A 271 -2.90 -6.20 4.88
N ALA A 272 -3.63 -7.32 4.72
CA ALA A 272 -4.98 -7.30 4.17
C ALA A 272 -5.89 -6.37 4.99
N SER A 273 -7.02 -5.98 4.43
CA SER A 273 -7.94 -5.02 5.05
C SER A 273 -8.30 -5.38 6.51
N GLU A 274 -8.61 -6.64 6.79
CA GLU A 274 -8.95 -7.09 8.15
C GLU A 274 -7.73 -7.25 9.04
N ASP A 275 -6.53 -7.48 8.49
CA ASP A 275 -5.30 -7.65 9.26
C ASP A 275 -4.94 -6.39 10.06
N ILE A 276 -5.22 -5.20 9.51
CA ILE A 276 -4.93 -3.93 10.18
C ILE A 276 -5.95 -3.58 11.29
N LEU A 277 -7.00 -4.37 11.49
CA LEU A 277 -7.84 -4.28 12.70
C LEU A 277 -7.01 -4.64 13.94
N SER A 278 -6.06 -5.58 13.82
CA SER A 278 -5.07 -5.84 14.87
C SER A 278 -4.21 -4.60 15.10
N GLU A 279 -4.23 -4.08 16.33
CA GLU A 279 -3.44 -2.89 16.68
C GLU A 279 -1.94 -3.14 16.46
N GLY A 280 -1.44 -4.33 16.83
CA GLY A 280 -0.04 -4.68 16.65
C GLY A 280 0.39 -4.68 15.19
N VAL A 281 -0.40 -5.24 14.28
CA VAL A 281 -0.13 -5.22 12.83
C VAL A 281 -0.15 -3.79 12.31
N ARG A 282 -1.17 -3.03 12.67
CA ARG A 282 -1.32 -1.61 12.26
C ARG A 282 -0.16 -0.77 12.78
N ARG A 283 0.24 -0.92 14.05
CA ARG A 283 1.36 -0.20 14.67
C ARG A 283 2.68 -0.53 13.98
N MET A 284 2.96 -1.79 13.72
CA MET A 284 4.16 -2.21 12.98
C MET A 284 4.23 -1.54 11.60
N ILE A 285 3.14 -1.49 10.85
CA ILE A 285 3.09 -0.85 9.53
C ILE A 285 3.33 0.66 9.62
N ILE A 286 2.71 1.34 10.59
CA ILE A 286 2.90 2.79 10.81
C ILE A 286 4.35 3.08 11.24
N ASN A 287 4.89 2.32 12.19
CA ASN A 287 6.28 2.47 12.61
C ASN A 287 7.26 2.22 11.45
N ALA A 288 6.98 1.21 10.61
CA ALA A 288 7.78 0.93 9.42
C ALA A 288 7.74 2.09 8.42
N THR A 289 6.60 2.76 8.27
CA THR A 289 6.48 3.98 7.45
C THR A 289 7.44 5.07 7.95
N LEU A 290 7.44 5.35 9.24
CA LEU A 290 8.34 6.33 9.84
C LEU A 290 9.81 5.89 9.73
N TRP A 291 10.11 4.61 9.99
CA TRP A 291 11.46 4.07 9.89
C TRP A 291 12.03 4.15 8.47
N CYS A 292 11.24 3.81 7.46
CA CYS A 292 11.66 3.91 6.07
C CYS A 292 12.04 5.34 5.69
N MET A 293 11.37 6.33 6.26
CA MET A 293 11.63 7.76 6.04
C MET A 293 12.71 8.34 6.96
N LYS A 294 13.44 7.50 7.72
CA LYS A 294 14.48 7.93 8.69
C LYS A 294 13.94 8.87 9.77
N MET A 295 12.74 8.56 10.28
CA MET A 295 12.03 9.34 11.30
C MET A 295 11.85 8.53 12.60
N GLU A 296 12.85 7.75 13.01
CA GLU A 296 12.80 6.85 14.17
C GLU A 296 12.45 7.57 15.48
N ASP A 297 12.88 8.83 15.62
CA ASP A 297 12.60 9.66 16.80
C ASP A 297 11.11 9.99 16.96
N SER A 298 10.37 9.91 15.86
CA SER A 298 8.90 10.12 15.83
C SER A 298 8.11 8.86 16.17
N ILE A 299 8.76 7.71 16.29
CA ILE A 299 8.11 6.45 16.67
C ILE A 299 7.96 6.42 18.19
N LYS A 300 6.72 6.52 18.68
CA LYS A 300 6.39 6.42 20.11
C LYS A 300 5.58 5.15 20.38
N ALA A 301 5.89 4.45 21.47
CA ALA A 301 5.22 3.19 21.83
C ALA A 301 3.71 3.36 22.09
N ASP A 302 3.33 4.54 22.58
CA ASP A 302 1.98 4.94 22.98
C ASP A 302 1.31 5.91 21.98
N ALA A 303 1.91 6.11 20.79
CA ALA A 303 1.31 6.98 19.78
C ALA A 303 -0.13 6.54 19.45
N ASP A 304 -1.02 7.52 19.30
CA ASP A 304 -2.38 7.26 18.81
C ASP A 304 -2.35 6.85 17.34
N ILE A 305 -2.69 5.60 17.08
CA ILE A 305 -2.80 4.99 15.76
C ILE A 305 -4.23 4.51 15.47
N SER A 306 -5.21 5.01 16.23
CA SER A 306 -6.60 4.68 15.99
C SER A 306 -7.04 5.12 14.59
N PHE A 307 -7.98 4.38 14.02
CA PHE A 307 -8.54 4.72 12.72
C PHE A 307 -9.10 6.14 12.71
N VAL A 308 -9.00 6.77 11.56
CA VAL A 308 -9.56 8.11 11.32
C VAL A 308 -10.75 7.96 10.38
N GLY A 309 -11.93 8.27 10.92
CA GLY A 309 -13.20 8.02 10.26
C GLY A 309 -13.61 6.53 10.27
N PRO A 310 -14.75 6.22 9.66
CA PRO A 310 -15.30 4.86 9.64
C PRO A 310 -14.40 3.90 8.87
N TYR A 311 -14.06 2.78 9.51
CA TYR A 311 -13.34 1.68 8.87
C TYR A 311 -14.01 0.35 9.19
N ASN A 312 -14.77 -0.17 8.23
CA ASN A 312 -15.46 -1.44 8.29
C ASN A 312 -14.97 -2.31 7.11
N PRO A 313 -13.80 -2.95 7.25
CA PRO A 313 -13.19 -3.67 6.14
C PRO A 313 -14.05 -4.86 5.71
N THR A 314 -13.97 -5.15 4.42
CA THR A 314 -14.57 -6.37 3.86
C THR A 314 -13.56 -7.51 3.89
N THR A 315 -14.05 -8.73 4.04
CA THR A 315 -13.21 -9.92 3.94
C THR A 315 -12.56 -10.01 2.57
N PHE A 316 -11.25 -10.23 2.56
CA PHE A 316 -10.49 -10.36 1.33
C PHE A 316 -11.00 -11.53 0.47
N ASN A 317 -11.06 -11.33 -0.85
CA ASN A 317 -11.54 -12.30 -1.82
C ASN A 317 -11.18 -11.82 -3.23
N PHE A 318 -11.13 -12.74 -4.21
CA PHE A 318 -10.98 -12.41 -5.63
C PHE A 318 -12.20 -11.70 -6.25
N LYS A 319 -13.36 -11.74 -5.60
CA LYS A 319 -14.52 -10.96 -6.04
C LYS A 319 -14.36 -9.52 -5.55
N PRO A 320 -14.47 -8.52 -6.43
CA PRO A 320 -14.35 -7.14 -5.99
C PRO A 320 -15.45 -6.78 -4.99
N SER A 321 -15.07 -6.05 -3.94
CA SER A 321 -15.99 -5.48 -2.96
C SER A 321 -16.52 -4.12 -3.42
N ILE A 322 -15.73 -3.40 -4.21
CA ILE A 322 -16.07 -2.13 -4.83
C ILE A 322 -16.41 -2.39 -6.30
N THR A 323 -17.57 -1.97 -6.76
CA THR A 323 -17.97 -2.12 -8.17
C THR A 323 -18.22 -0.78 -8.87
N ASP A 324 -18.53 0.29 -8.12
CA ASP A 324 -19.06 1.55 -8.69
C ASP A 324 -18.50 2.81 -8.01
N ALA A 325 -17.44 2.70 -7.19
CA ALA A 325 -16.85 3.83 -6.52
C ALA A 325 -15.75 4.48 -7.36
N LYS A 326 -15.70 5.81 -7.31
CA LYS A 326 -14.58 6.61 -7.79
C LYS A 326 -13.69 7.01 -6.63
N PRO A 327 -12.42 7.37 -6.86
CA PRO A 327 -11.56 7.87 -5.79
C PRO A 327 -12.18 9.03 -4.99
N GLY A 328 -12.84 9.98 -5.66
CA GLY A 328 -13.54 11.09 -5.00
C GLY A 328 -14.66 10.68 -4.04
N ASP A 329 -15.22 9.48 -4.18
CA ASP A 329 -16.30 8.99 -3.30
C ASP A 329 -15.79 8.63 -1.89
N ILE A 330 -14.48 8.51 -1.70
CA ILE A 330 -13.84 8.21 -0.42
C ILE A 330 -12.94 9.36 0.07
N GLU A 331 -13.12 10.54 -0.50
CA GLU A 331 -12.41 11.75 -0.06
C GLU A 331 -12.92 12.21 1.32
N GLY A 332 -12.04 12.90 2.05
CA GLY A 332 -12.34 13.36 3.42
C GLY A 332 -12.09 12.31 4.49
N TYR A 333 -12.17 12.74 5.75
CA TYR A 333 -11.84 11.88 6.89
C TYR A 333 -13.05 11.12 7.45
N ASP A 334 -14.25 11.64 7.27
CA ASP A 334 -15.48 11.09 7.84
C ASP A 334 -16.26 10.22 6.85
N THR A 335 -15.84 10.20 5.59
CA THR A 335 -16.46 9.39 4.55
C THR A 335 -16.10 7.91 4.72
N PRO A 336 -17.03 6.96 4.70
CA PRO A 336 -16.72 5.54 4.69
C PRO A 336 -15.81 5.20 3.50
N ILE A 337 -14.73 4.43 3.73
CA ILE A 337 -13.82 3.98 2.66
C ILE A 337 -14.59 3.15 1.64
N LEU A 338 -15.52 2.32 2.12
CA LEU A 338 -16.52 1.65 1.28
C LEU A 338 -17.91 2.02 1.77
N LYS A 339 -18.83 2.31 0.82
CA LYS A 339 -20.25 2.40 1.16
C LYS A 339 -20.72 1.01 1.59
N PRO A 340 -21.38 0.86 2.75
CA PRO A 340 -21.99 -0.41 3.13
C PRO A 340 -22.92 -0.84 2.01
N LYS A 341 -22.90 -2.12 1.63
CA LYS A 341 -23.89 -2.66 0.70
C LYS A 341 -25.25 -2.34 1.29
N LYS A 342 -26.12 -1.65 0.52
CA LYS A 342 -27.53 -1.56 0.89
C LYS A 342 -28.01 -3.01 1.04
N GLU A 343 -28.44 -3.35 2.26
CA GLU A 343 -29.18 -4.58 2.49
C GLU A 343 -30.36 -4.61 1.51
N ARG A 344 -30.42 -5.63 0.68
CA ARG A 344 -31.53 -5.83 -0.28
C ARG A 344 -32.67 -6.52 0.43
#